data_8db57713356527e5e305a4623eb79e72
#
_entry.id   8db57713356527e5e305a4623eb79e72
#
_cell.length_a   1.000
_cell.length_b   1.000
_cell.length_c   1.000
_cell.angle_alpha   90.00
_cell.angle_beta   90.00
_cell.angle_gamma   90.00
#
_symmetry.space_group_name_H-M   'P 1'
#
loop_
_entity.id
_entity.type
_entity.pdbx_description
1 polymer ?
#
loop_
_entity_poly.entity_id
_entity_poly.type
_entity_poly.pdbx_seq_one_letter_code
_entity_poly.pdbx_strand_id
1 'polypeptide(L)'
;MDTEAKHTERDRTSTPEAGDEEVRSRSARFPGRSRSRMSLRTAGLIGVACTVFVLLLSNFVMQPFQIPSSSMEPTLAVGDRVLVNKLAYGSGSGPERGDVIVFDGTGSFVQEGVAENPVSATVREGLAALGLAEPAETDFIKRVIGVGGDRVVCCDKGGRVEVNGVPVEERYLHPDGTASEVPFDIVVPDGTLWVMGDHRTASRDSRDHLGEPGGGMVPVDRVIGRADWIAWPVGRWTSLDSGAAFADVPQVPRTPGGGHG
;
A
#
# COMPACT_ATOMS: atom_id res chain seq x y z
N MET A 1 68.24 -5.05 53.77
CA MET A 1 69.34 -5.70 53.02
C MET A 1 69.29 -4.98 51.69
N ASP A 2 69.98 -3.82 51.62
CA ASP A 2 71.40 -3.76 51.25
C ASP A 2 71.57 -4.12 49.79
N THR A 3 72.06 -3.38 48.87
CA THR A 3 73.16 -2.41 48.90
C THR A 3 73.25 -1.84 47.47
N GLU A 4 73.23 -0.57 47.26
CA GLU A 4 74.40 0.25 46.93
C GLU A 4 75.17 -0.22 45.68
N ALA A 5 75.44 0.60 44.79
CA ALA A 5 76.16 1.82 44.59
C ALA A 5 76.91 1.70 43.26
N LYS A 6 77.04 2.65 42.56
CA LYS A 6 78.14 3.67 42.49
C LYS A 6 78.79 3.78 41.12
N HIS A 7 78.82 5.04 40.67
CA HIS A 7 79.97 5.75 40.04
C HIS A 7 80.49 5.24 38.68
N THR A 8 80.86 6.05 37.73
CA THR A 8 81.66 7.29 37.68
C THR A 8 81.71 7.67 36.19
N GLU A 9 81.36 8.81 35.78
CA GLU A 9 82.14 10.03 35.49
C GLU A 9 83.14 9.99 34.31
N ARG A 10 83.06 11.07 33.53
CA ARG A 10 84.08 11.72 32.69
C ARG A 10 84.23 11.19 31.28
N ASP A 11 84.39 11.98 30.29
CA ASP A 11 84.73 13.41 30.11
C ASP A 11 84.67 13.73 28.61
N ARG A 12 84.32 15.00 28.31
CA ARG A 12 84.91 15.89 27.32
C ARG A 12 84.64 15.71 25.81
N THR A 13 84.05 16.78 25.38
CA THR A 13 84.46 17.68 24.31
C THR A 13 84.30 17.25 22.83
N SER A 14 83.43 17.87 22.14
CA SER A 14 83.76 18.93 21.17
C SER A 14 82.53 19.26 20.36
N THR A 15 82.14 20.53 20.37
CA THR A 15 81.35 21.20 19.33
C THR A 15 82.21 21.26 18.07
N PRO A 16 81.58 21.19 16.86
CA PRO A 16 81.16 22.44 16.26
C PRO A 16 79.86 22.37 15.39
N GLU A 17 79.20 23.48 15.41
CA GLU A 17 78.63 24.27 14.28
C GLU A 17 77.50 23.72 13.42
N ALA A 18 76.45 24.47 13.53
CA ALA A 18 75.69 25.10 12.46
C ALA A 18 75.06 24.23 11.38
N GLY A 19 73.78 24.17 11.42
CA GLY A 19 72.92 23.76 10.36
C GLY A 19 71.45 24.10 10.69
N ASP A 20 71.10 25.36 10.51
CA ASP A 20 69.71 25.82 10.52
C ASP A 20 68.91 25.07 9.42
N GLU A 21 68.30 23.95 9.76
CA GLU A 21 67.21 23.43 8.94
C GLU A 21 65.88 23.86 9.51
N GLU A 22 65.40 24.93 8.89
CA GLU A 22 64.06 25.47 8.98
C GLU A 22 63.04 24.37 8.67
N VAL A 23 62.55 23.68 9.69
CA VAL A 23 61.40 22.77 9.53
C VAL A 23 60.15 23.59 9.21
N ARG A 24 59.94 23.83 7.93
CA ARG A 24 58.69 24.36 7.41
C ARG A 24 57.56 23.38 7.76
N SER A 25 56.90 23.66 8.86
CA SER A 25 55.59 23.09 9.20
C SER A 25 54.64 23.43 8.07
N ARG A 26 54.44 22.48 7.14
CA ARG A 26 53.34 22.50 6.19
C ARG A 26 52.05 22.23 6.97
N SER A 27 51.48 23.27 7.52
CA SER A 27 50.08 23.27 7.97
C SER A 27 49.23 22.94 6.76
N ALA A 28 48.76 21.68 6.70
CA ALA A 28 47.74 21.26 5.75
C ALA A 28 46.47 22.09 6.00
N ARG A 29 46.30 23.12 5.22
CA ARG A 29 45.02 23.83 5.15
C ARG A 29 44.01 22.88 4.59
N PHE A 30 43.21 22.25 5.47
CA PHE A 30 41.97 21.62 5.08
C PHE A 30 41.10 22.68 4.40
N PRO A 31 40.65 22.45 3.16
CA PRO A 31 39.75 23.38 2.52
C PRO A 31 38.49 23.48 3.37
N GLY A 32 38.29 24.61 4.00
CA GLY A 32 37.06 24.89 4.75
C GLY A 32 35.86 24.61 3.85
N ARG A 33 35.06 23.64 4.25
CA ARG A 33 33.81 23.25 3.56
C ARG A 33 32.91 24.49 3.60
N SER A 34 32.96 25.27 2.52
CA SER A 34 32.07 26.41 2.31
C SER A 34 30.65 25.90 2.41
N ARG A 35 29.98 26.14 3.54
CA ARG A 35 28.53 25.99 3.63
C ARG A 35 27.92 27.04 2.75
N SER A 36 27.71 26.73 1.47
CA SER A 36 26.98 27.60 0.58
C SER A 36 25.58 27.79 1.21
N ARG A 37 25.34 29.02 1.65
CA ARG A 37 24.01 29.42 2.13
C ARG A 37 23.09 29.35 0.91
N MET A 38 22.27 28.30 0.85
CA MET A 38 21.28 28.17 -0.20
C MET A 38 20.41 29.44 -0.22
N SER A 39 20.28 30.05 -1.39
CA SER A 39 19.50 31.29 -1.49
C SER A 39 18.01 30.95 -1.19
N LEU A 40 17.28 31.89 -0.58
CA LEU A 40 15.85 31.71 -0.31
C LEU A 40 15.06 31.35 -1.57
N ARG A 41 15.49 31.85 -2.74
CA ARG A 41 14.89 31.51 -4.03
C ARG A 41 15.13 30.05 -4.40
N THR A 42 16.35 29.52 -4.22
CA THR A 42 16.70 28.12 -4.48
C THR A 42 15.96 27.19 -3.50
N ALA A 43 15.88 27.57 -2.22
CA ALA A 43 15.10 26.82 -1.24
C ALA A 43 13.61 26.77 -1.60
N GLY A 44 13.04 27.90 -2.04
CA GLY A 44 11.66 27.98 -2.53
C GLY A 44 11.40 27.10 -3.76
N LEU A 45 12.30 27.14 -4.75
CA LEU A 45 12.17 26.28 -5.95
C LEU A 45 12.25 24.79 -5.62
N ILE A 46 13.17 24.40 -4.73
CA ILE A 46 13.26 23.00 -4.27
C ILE A 46 11.97 22.61 -3.52
N GLY A 47 11.46 23.48 -2.66
CA GLY A 47 10.18 23.23 -1.97
C GLY A 47 9.03 22.99 -2.95
N VAL A 48 8.88 23.85 -3.95
CA VAL A 48 7.87 23.70 -5.00
C VAL A 48 8.09 22.41 -5.79
N ALA A 49 9.32 22.13 -6.21
CA ALA A 49 9.62 20.89 -6.95
C ALA A 49 9.32 19.63 -6.13
N CYS A 50 9.67 19.61 -4.84
CA CYS A 50 9.34 18.50 -3.94
C CYS A 50 7.81 18.34 -3.77
N THR A 51 7.08 19.43 -3.61
CA THR A 51 5.62 19.41 -3.50
C THR A 51 5.00 18.85 -4.76
N VAL A 52 5.40 19.34 -5.92
CA VAL A 52 4.92 18.83 -7.22
C VAL A 52 5.26 17.35 -7.39
N PHE A 53 6.47 16.94 -7.02
CA PHE A 53 6.89 15.53 -7.09
C PHE A 53 6.02 14.64 -6.19
N VAL A 54 5.76 15.06 -4.93
CA VAL A 54 4.89 14.31 -4.00
C VAL A 54 3.47 14.23 -4.52
N LEU A 55 2.93 15.32 -5.08
CA LEU A 55 1.59 15.34 -5.68
C LEU A 55 1.49 14.39 -6.88
N LEU A 56 2.50 14.38 -7.75
CA LEU A 56 2.55 13.45 -8.88
C LEU A 56 2.65 12.01 -8.38
N LEU A 57 3.51 11.73 -7.41
CA LEU A 57 3.69 10.41 -6.85
C LEU A 57 2.38 9.90 -6.22
N SER A 58 1.72 10.71 -5.40
CA SER A 58 0.45 10.37 -4.75
C SER A 58 -0.69 10.18 -5.76
N ASN A 59 -0.70 10.95 -6.85
CA ASN A 59 -1.77 10.86 -7.84
C ASN A 59 -1.62 9.65 -8.78
N PHE A 60 -0.38 9.26 -9.10
CA PHE A 60 -0.13 8.23 -10.12
C PHE A 60 0.31 6.88 -9.55
N VAL A 61 0.89 6.82 -8.34
CA VAL A 61 1.50 5.60 -7.81
C VAL A 61 0.80 5.10 -6.56
N MET A 62 0.75 5.93 -5.52
CA MET A 62 0.26 5.52 -4.19
C MET A 62 -0.71 6.58 -3.66
N GLN A 63 -1.93 6.18 -3.36
CA GLN A 63 -2.94 7.06 -2.80
C GLN A 63 -3.30 6.63 -1.38
N PRO A 64 -3.26 7.54 -0.38
CA PRO A 64 -3.76 7.25 0.95
C PRO A 64 -5.30 7.25 0.94
N PHE A 65 -5.91 6.21 1.51
CA PHE A 65 -7.35 6.10 1.75
C PHE A 65 -7.61 5.96 3.23
N GLN A 66 -8.59 6.70 3.75
CA GLN A 66 -9.08 6.54 5.12
C GLN A 66 -10.21 5.52 5.14
N ILE A 67 -10.20 4.63 6.13
CA ILE A 67 -11.21 3.60 6.31
C ILE A 67 -12.37 4.16 7.13
N PRO A 68 -13.56 4.36 6.55
CA PRO A 68 -14.69 4.97 7.25
C PRO A 68 -15.60 3.95 7.96
N SER A 69 -15.51 2.66 7.62
CA SER A 69 -16.44 1.63 8.07
C SER A 69 -15.75 0.39 8.61
N SER A 70 -16.49 -0.40 9.40
CA SER A 70 -15.99 -1.66 10.00
C SER A 70 -16.08 -2.87 9.08
N SER A 71 -16.48 -2.71 7.82
CA SER A 71 -16.74 -3.84 6.90
C SER A 71 -15.54 -4.72 6.60
N MET A 72 -14.33 -4.23 6.88
CA MET A 72 -13.06 -4.93 6.67
C MET A 72 -12.35 -5.30 7.97
N GLU A 73 -13.01 -5.16 9.12
CA GLU A 73 -12.46 -5.65 10.40
C GLU A 73 -12.39 -7.18 10.42
N PRO A 74 -11.35 -7.75 11.03
CA PRO A 74 -10.28 -7.12 11.82
C PRO A 74 -9.09 -6.64 10.99
N THR A 75 -9.06 -6.92 9.69
CA THR A 75 -7.94 -6.57 8.81
C THR A 75 -7.71 -5.07 8.80
N LEU A 76 -8.77 -4.29 8.56
CA LEU A 76 -8.74 -2.83 8.58
C LEU A 76 -9.75 -2.31 9.61
N ALA A 77 -9.30 -1.46 10.52
CA ALA A 77 -10.14 -0.81 11.51
C ALA A 77 -10.61 0.57 11.04
N VAL A 78 -11.73 1.02 11.57
CA VAL A 78 -12.22 2.38 11.34
C VAL A 78 -11.16 3.40 11.77
N GLY A 79 -10.86 4.34 10.88
CA GLY A 79 -9.84 5.38 11.09
C GLY A 79 -8.43 4.98 10.61
N ASP A 80 -8.19 3.73 10.20
CA ASP A 80 -6.95 3.36 9.54
C ASP A 80 -6.78 4.17 8.24
N ARG A 81 -5.52 4.46 7.89
CA ARG A 81 -5.17 4.96 6.56
C ARG A 81 -4.34 3.92 5.84
N VAL A 82 -4.83 3.49 4.71
CA VAL A 82 -4.17 2.51 3.86
C VAL A 82 -3.52 3.19 2.66
N LEU A 83 -2.40 2.65 2.20
CA LEU A 83 -1.77 3.06 0.94
C LEU A 83 -2.26 2.16 -0.18
N VAL A 84 -2.94 2.77 -1.14
CA VAL A 84 -3.49 2.11 -2.31
C VAL A 84 -2.54 2.29 -3.48
N ASN A 85 -2.03 1.18 -3.98
CA ASN A 85 -1.14 1.09 -5.12
C ASN A 85 -1.96 1.08 -6.42
N LYS A 86 -1.93 2.18 -7.14
CA LYS A 86 -2.65 2.33 -8.42
C LYS A 86 -1.97 1.60 -9.58
N LEU A 87 -0.70 1.25 -9.43
CA LEU A 87 0.07 0.54 -10.45
C LEU A 87 0.07 -0.98 -10.24
N ALA A 88 -0.61 -1.48 -9.20
CA ALA A 88 -0.63 -2.90 -8.88
C ALA A 88 -1.10 -3.78 -10.05
N TYR A 89 -1.99 -3.24 -10.88
CA TYR A 89 -2.64 -3.95 -11.99
C TYR A 89 -2.23 -3.41 -13.36
N GLY A 90 -1.04 -2.80 -13.45
CA GLY A 90 -0.45 -2.37 -14.71
C GLY A 90 0.14 -3.55 -15.51
N SER A 91 0.37 -3.34 -16.81
CA SER A 91 1.12 -4.27 -17.68
C SER A 91 0.51 -5.67 -17.85
N GLY A 92 -0.84 -5.80 -17.81
CA GLY A 92 -1.52 -7.07 -18.12
C GLY A 92 -1.77 -7.98 -16.91
N SER A 93 -1.39 -7.57 -15.69
CA SER A 93 -1.85 -8.19 -14.45
C SER A 93 -3.21 -7.61 -14.05
N GLY A 94 -4.12 -8.43 -13.59
CA GLY A 94 -5.39 -8.01 -13.00
C GLY A 94 -5.44 -8.32 -11.51
N PRO A 95 -6.52 -7.91 -10.82
CA PRO A 95 -6.76 -8.30 -9.44
C PRO A 95 -6.73 -9.82 -9.27
N GLU A 96 -6.17 -10.27 -8.16
CA GLU A 96 -6.07 -11.68 -7.79
C GLU A 96 -6.93 -11.98 -6.56
N ARG A 97 -7.26 -13.25 -6.36
CA ARG A 97 -7.99 -13.70 -5.18
C ARG A 97 -7.21 -13.38 -3.91
N GLY A 98 -7.89 -12.83 -2.92
CA GLY A 98 -7.29 -12.38 -1.68
C GLY A 98 -6.85 -10.93 -1.66
N ASP A 99 -6.68 -10.28 -2.81
CA ASP A 99 -6.36 -8.85 -2.87
C ASP A 99 -7.42 -8.02 -2.15
N VAL A 100 -6.96 -7.07 -1.35
CA VAL A 100 -7.83 -6.01 -0.81
C VAL A 100 -7.79 -4.85 -1.79
N ILE A 101 -8.91 -4.57 -2.43
CA ILE A 101 -9.01 -3.56 -3.49
C ILE A 101 -9.87 -2.37 -3.08
N VAL A 102 -9.52 -1.19 -3.60
CA VAL A 102 -10.39 -0.02 -3.61
C VAL A 102 -10.96 0.11 -5.02
N PHE A 103 -12.26 0.33 -5.13
CA PHE A 103 -12.96 0.43 -6.39
C PHE A 103 -14.12 1.43 -6.33
N ASP A 104 -14.46 2.02 -7.48
CA ASP A 104 -15.66 2.83 -7.64
C ASP A 104 -16.87 1.90 -7.81
N GLY A 105 -17.79 1.96 -6.87
CA GLY A 105 -19.02 1.15 -6.87
C GLY A 105 -20.12 1.64 -7.81
N THR A 106 -19.90 2.70 -8.57
CA THR A 106 -20.89 3.20 -9.54
C THR A 106 -21.24 2.13 -10.57
N GLY A 107 -22.51 1.86 -10.75
CA GLY A 107 -23.02 0.81 -11.66
C GLY A 107 -22.96 -0.61 -11.11
N SER A 108 -22.39 -0.82 -9.90
CA SER A 108 -22.39 -2.12 -9.21
C SER A 108 -23.03 -2.07 -7.83
N PHE A 109 -22.57 -1.20 -6.95
CA PHE A 109 -23.06 -1.03 -5.57
C PHE A 109 -23.84 0.26 -5.38
N VAL A 110 -23.66 1.21 -6.28
CA VAL A 110 -24.38 2.50 -6.31
C VAL A 110 -25.01 2.67 -7.68
N GLN A 111 -26.29 3.03 -7.70
CA GLN A 111 -26.98 3.30 -8.97
C GLN A 111 -26.41 4.54 -9.66
N GLU A 112 -26.27 4.47 -10.98
CA GLU A 112 -25.91 5.63 -11.79
C GLU A 112 -26.96 6.71 -11.65
N GLY A 113 -26.60 7.91 -11.16
CA GLY A 113 -27.54 9.02 -11.05
C GLY A 113 -27.19 10.13 -10.08
N VAL A 114 -26.20 9.96 -9.22
CA VAL A 114 -25.74 11.03 -8.34
C VAL A 114 -24.57 11.76 -9.01
N ALA A 115 -24.90 12.64 -9.96
CA ALA A 115 -23.90 13.50 -10.59
C ALA A 115 -23.39 14.54 -9.57
N GLU A 116 -22.19 14.39 -9.07
CA GLU A 116 -21.51 15.45 -8.33
C GLU A 116 -21.15 16.62 -9.26
N ASN A 117 -21.10 17.83 -8.69
CA ASN A 117 -20.62 18.99 -9.41
C ASN A 117 -19.14 18.80 -9.81
N PRO A 118 -18.77 18.96 -11.09
CA PRO A 118 -17.40 18.67 -11.55
C PRO A 118 -16.31 19.48 -10.83
N VAL A 119 -16.64 20.68 -10.33
CA VAL A 119 -15.68 21.53 -9.60
C VAL A 119 -15.42 20.98 -8.19
N SER A 120 -16.47 20.50 -7.49
CA SER A 120 -16.28 19.90 -6.15
C SER A 120 -15.56 18.56 -6.24
N ALA A 121 -15.78 17.79 -7.29
CA ALA A 121 -15.08 16.55 -7.55
C ALA A 121 -13.57 16.78 -7.73
N THR A 122 -13.15 17.74 -8.57
CA THR A 122 -11.73 18.05 -8.80
C THR A 122 -11.02 18.56 -7.54
N VAL A 123 -11.69 19.43 -6.75
CA VAL A 123 -11.11 19.92 -5.49
C VAL A 123 -10.97 18.78 -4.47
N ARG A 124 -11.95 17.90 -4.36
CA ARG A 124 -11.92 16.74 -3.48
C ARG A 124 -10.82 15.76 -3.89
N GLU A 125 -10.70 15.45 -5.19
CA GLU A 125 -9.62 14.61 -5.71
C GLU A 125 -8.23 15.17 -5.36
N GLY A 126 -8.04 16.48 -5.51
CA GLY A 126 -6.79 17.14 -5.13
C GLY A 126 -6.50 17.02 -3.63
N LEU A 127 -7.51 17.16 -2.77
CA LEU A 127 -7.38 17.00 -1.32
C LEU A 127 -7.22 15.53 -0.93
N ALA A 128 -7.91 14.61 -1.60
CA ALA A 128 -7.76 13.17 -1.39
C ALA A 128 -6.36 12.68 -1.77
N ALA A 129 -5.77 13.22 -2.85
CA ALA A 129 -4.39 12.92 -3.23
C ALA A 129 -3.37 13.31 -2.14
N LEU A 130 -3.71 14.29 -1.29
CA LEU A 130 -2.92 14.69 -0.13
C LEU A 130 -3.30 13.93 1.15
N GLY A 131 -4.29 13.05 1.10
CA GLY A 131 -4.83 12.37 2.28
C GLY A 131 -5.60 13.30 3.23
N LEU A 132 -6.08 14.44 2.73
CA LEU A 132 -6.78 15.48 3.49
C LEU A 132 -8.30 15.47 3.28
N ALA A 133 -8.80 14.71 2.30
CA ALA A 133 -10.22 14.52 2.07
C ALA A 133 -10.65 13.09 2.35
N GLU A 134 -11.92 12.92 2.71
CA GLU A 134 -12.54 11.61 2.81
C GLU A 134 -12.69 10.98 1.42
N PRO A 135 -12.69 9.62 1.33
CA PRO A 135 -12.99 8.91 0.10
C PRO A 135 -14.31 9.37 -0.52
N ALA A 136 -14.48 9.20 -1.83
CA ALA A 136 -15.77 9.43 -2.44
C ALA A 136 -16.83 8.51 -1.83
N GLU A 137 -18.08 8.96 -1.71
CA GLU A 137 -19.18 8.13 -1.21
C GLU A 137 -19.40 6.86 -2.06
N THR A 138 -18.88 6.88 -3.30
CA THR A 138 -18.90 5.76 -4.24
C THR A 138 -17.70 4.83 -4.13
N ASP A 139 -16.67 5.19 -3.35
CA ASP A 139 -15.46 4.37 -3.19
C ASP A 139 -15.67 3.31 -2.11
N PHE A 140 -15.44 2.07 -2.48
CA PHE A 140 -15.55 0.91 -1.59
C PHE A 140 -14.19 0.22 -1.44
N ILE A 141 -13.99 -0.39 -0.27
CA ILE A 141 -12.86 -1.28 -0.02
C ILE A 141 -13.37 -2.66 0.35
N LYS A 142 -12.95 -3.70 -0.39
CA LYS A 142 -13.36 -5.09 -0.18
C LYS A 142 -12.23 -6.04 -0.57
N ARG A 143 -12.38 -7.31 -0.16
CA ARG A 143 -11.48 -8.38 -0.56
C ARG A 143 -12.03 -9.12 -1.78
N VAL A 144 -11.17 -9.40 -2.75
CA VAL A 144 -11.47 -10.23 -3.92
C VAL A 144 -11.55 -11.69 -3.47
N ILE A 145 -12.72 -12.29 -3.66
CA ILE A 145 -12.96 -13.71 -3.36
C ILE A 145 -12.94 -14.55 -4.63
N GLY A 146 -13.46 -13.99 -5.73
CA GLY A 146 -13.45 -14.65 -7.02
C GLY A 146 -13.11 -13.68 -8.15
N VAL A 147 -12.45 -14.19 -9.18
CA VAL A 147 -12.09 -13.48 -10.41
C VAL A 147 -12.79 -14.12 -11.61
N GLY A 148 -12.79 -13.46 -12.76
CA GLY A 148 -13.44 -13.96 -13.96
C GLY A 148 -13.14 -15.43 -14.27
N GLY A 149 -14.19 -16.21 -14.49
CA GLY A 149 -14.17 -17.66 -14.70
C GLY A 149 -14.31 -18.49 -13.41
N ASP A 150 -14.21 -17.90 -12.22
CA ASP A 150 -14.36 -18.64 -10.97
C ASP A 150 -15.81 -18.98 -10.68
N ARG A 151 -16.03 -20.17 -10.11
CA ARG A 151 -17.27 -20.51 -9.42
C ARG A 151 -17.07 -20.34 -7.92
N VAL A 152 -17.87 -19.48 -7.31
CA VAL A 152 -17.83 -19.21 -5.87
C VAL A 152 -19.14 -19.68 -5.24
N VAL A 153 -19.01 -20.52 -4.21
CA VAL A 153 -20.17 -21.15 -3.56
C VAL A 153 -20.11 -20.91 -2.06
N CYS A 154 -21.19 -20.52 -1.45
CA CYS A 154 -21.37 -20.57 -0.01
C CYS A 154 -22.49 -21.52 0.35
N CYS A 155 -22.22 -22.50 1.21
CA CYS A 155 -20.97 -22.85 1.85
C CYS A 155 -20.80 -24.37 1.80
N ASP A 156 -19.58 -24.84 2.07
CA ASP A 156 -19.33 -26.26 2.26
C ASP A 156 -20.00 -26.76 3.55
N LYS A 157 -19.85 -28.06 3.84
CA LYS A 157 -20.40 -28.67 5.08
C LYS A 157 -19.76 -28.11 6.36
N GLY A 158 -18.60 -27.49 6.24
CA GLY A 158 -17.88 -26.83 7.33
C GLY A 158 -18.21 -25.33 7.48
N GLY A 159 -19.11 -24.80 6.65
CA GLY A 159 -19.50 -23.39 6.67
C GLY A 159 -18.50 -22.45 6.00
N ARG A 160 -17.57 -22.96 5.15
CA ARG A 160 -16.56 -22.19 4.45
C ARG A 160 -17.00 -21.85 3.03
N VAL A 161 -16.54 -20.74 2.50
CA VAL A 161 -16.66 -20.43 1.08
C VAL A 161 -15.81 -21.42 0.28
N GLU A 162 -16.36 -21.92 -0.82
CA GLU A 162 -15.62 -22.71 -1.81
C GLU A 162 -15.39 -21.88 -3.07
N VAL A 163 -14.16 -21.94 -3.58
CA VAL A 163 -13.82 -21.39 -4.90
C VAL A 163 -13.31 -22.51 -5.78
N ASN A 164 -13.97 -22.73 -6.90
CA ASN A 164 -13.69 -23.84 -7.84
C ASN A 164 -13.71 -25.21 -7.17
N GLY A 165 -14.58 -25.41 -6.18
CA GLY A 165 -14.72 -26.65 -5.42
C GLY A 165 -13.67 -26.86 -4.33
N VAL A 166 -12.82 -25.87 -4.08
CA VAL A 166 -11.82 -25.88 -3.00
C VAL A 166 -12.30 -25.00 -1.85
N PRO A 167 -12.49 -25.55 -0.63
CA PRO A 167 -12.83 -24.74 0.54
C PRO A 167 -11.70 -23.80 0.93
N VAL A 168 -12.01 -22.53 1.16
CA VAL A 168 -11.03 -21.48 1.51
C VAL A 168 -10.94 -21.32 3.01
N GLU A 169 -9.72 -21.37 3.55
CA GLU A 169 -9.45 -21.09 4.97
C GLU A 169 -9.27 -19.60 5.21
N GLU A 170 -10.37 -18.91 5.47
CA GLU A 170 -10.45 -17.45 5.57
C GLU A 170 -10.06 -16.93 6.96
N ARG A 171 -8.78 -17.00 7.32
CA ARG A 171 -8.27 -16.59 8.65
C ARG A 171 -8.41 -15.10 8.95
N TYR A 172 -8.73 -14.30 7.95
CA TYR A 172 -8.98 -12.87 8.05
C TYR A 172 -10.40 -12.52 8.47
N LEU A 173 -11.30 -13.48 8.58
CA LEU A 173 -12.68 -13.22 8.98
C LEU A 173 -12.76 -12.65 10.39
N HIS A 174 -13.74 -11.76 10.59
CA HIS A 174 -14.08 -11.30 11.92
C HIS A 174 -14.58 -12.48 12.79
N PRO A 175 -14.14 -12.58 14.06
CA PRO A 175 -14.46 -13.73 14.93
C PRO A 175 -15.95 -14.00 15.12
N ASP A 176 -16.78 -12.94 15.04
CA ASP A 176 -18.24 -13.04 15.26
C ASP A 176 -19.00 -13.46 13.98
N GLY A 177 -18.27 -13.70 12.86
CA GLY A 177 -18.87 -13.91 11.55
C GLY A 177 -18.80 -15.35 11.05
N THR A 178 -19.89 -15.81 10.43
CA THR A 178 -19.87 -16.95 9.50
C THR A 178 -19.35 -16.49 8.13
N ALA A 179 -18.95 -17.44 7.28
CA ALA A 179 -18.50 -17.11 5.93
C ALA A 179 -19.57 -16.36 5.10
N SER A 180 -20.84 -16.72 5.27
CA SER A 180 -22.00 -15.95 4.80
C SER A 180 -23.28 -16.46 5.45
N GLU A 181 -24.23 -15.54 5.71
CA GLU A 181 -25.59 -15.89 6.11
C GLU A 181 -26.49 -16.16 4.89
N VAL A 182 -26.10 -15.62 3.73
CA VAL A 182 -26.83 -15.80 2.47
C VAL A 182 -26.16 -16.90 1.67
N PRO A 183 -26.86 -17.98 1.31
CA PRO A 183 -26.34 -18.97 0.39
C PRO A 183 -26.26 -18.40 -1.02
N PHE A 184 -25.17 -18.71 -1.73
CA PHE A 184 -24.98 -18.33 -3.12
C PHE A 184 -24.17 -19.40 -3.87
N ASP A 185 -24.38 -19.48 -5.17
CA ASP A 185 -23.63 -20.29 -6.11
C ASP A 185 -23.56 -19.50 -7.42
N ILE A 186 -22.42 -18.89 -7.65
CA ILE A 186 -22.24 -17.95 -8.75
C ILE A 186 -21.00 -18.30 -9.58
N VAL A 187 -21.08 -17.98 -10.86
CA VAL A 187 -19.90 -17.97 -11.73
C VAL A 187 -19.57 -16.52 -12.03
N VAL A 188 -18.35 -16.13 -11.73
CA VAL A 188 -17.87 -14.76 -11.95
C VAL A 188 -17.65 -14.53 -13.45
N PRO A 189 -18.35 -13.59 -14.09
CA PRO A 189 -18.13 -13.28 -15.49
C PRO A 189 -16.73 -12.77 -15.78
N ASP A 190 -16.22 -13.00 -16.98
CA ASP A 190 -14.93 -12.43 -17.40
C ASP A 190 -14.93 -10.90 -17.28
N GLY A 191 -13.81 -10.35 -16.82
CA GLY A 191 -13.67 -8.91 -16.62
C GLY A 191 -14.36 -8.35 -15.38
N THR A 192 -14.89 -9.22 -14.51
CA THR A 192 -15.51 -8.82 -13.25
C THR A 192 -14.90 -9.55 -12.05
N LEU A 193 -15.27 -9.08 -10.85
CA LEU A 193 -14.81 -9.59 -9.57
C LEU A 193 -16.00 -9.86 -8.65
N TRP A 194 -15.90 -10.90 -7.84
CA TRP A 194 -16.76 -11.14 -6.69
C TRP A 194 -16.00 -10.71 -5.44
N VAL A 195 -16.53 -9.72 -4.72
CA VAL A 195 -15.85 -9.14 -3.58
C VAL A 195 -16.69 -9.25 -2.31
N MET A 196 -16.01 -9.45 -1.16
CA MET A 196 -16.68 -9.54 0.13
C MET A 196 -15.86 -8.78 1.19
N GLY A 197 -16.56 -8.30 2.23
CA GLY A 197 -15.89 -7.75 3.40
C GLY A 197 -15.36 -8.83 4.31
N ASP A 198 -14.32 -8.52 5.08
CA ASP A 198 -13.76 -9.45 6.08
C ASP A 198 -14.69 -9.55 7.31
N HIS A 199 -15.44 -8.49 7.60
CA HIS A 199 -16.53 -8.51 8.59
C HIS A 199 -17.87 -8.84 7.91
N ARG A 200 -18.08 -10.11 7.63
CA ARG A 200 -19.19 -10.63 6.82
C ARG A 200 -20.56 -10.12 7.20
N THR A 201 -20.84 -9.98 8.49
CA THR A 201 -22.14 -9.54 9.04
C THR A 201 -22.32 -8.03 9.01
N ALA A 202 -21.22 -7.27 8.93
CA ALA A 202 -21.24 -5.80 8.88
C ALA A 202 -20.86 -5.23 7.50
N SER A 203 -20.77 -6.09 6.47
CA SER A 203 -20.39 -5.69 5.13
C SER A 203 -21.58 -5.77 4.18
N ARG A 204 -21.86 -4.64 3.52
CA ARG A 204 -22.63 -4.63 2.27
C ARG A 204 -21.66 -4.84 1.13
N ASP A 205 -21.80 -5.95 0.42
CA ASP A 205 -20.87 -6.36 -0.62
C ASP A 205 -21.58 -7.12 -1.76
N SER A 206 -20.86 -7.85 -2.59
CA SER A 206 -21.44 -8.56 -3.74
C SER A 206 -22.67 -9.38 -3.41
N ARG A 207 -22.77 -9.94 -2.19
CA ARG A 207 -23.91 -10.77 -1.75
C ARG A 207 -25.20 -9.97 -1.66
N ASP A 208 -25.11 -8.71 -1.19
CA ASP A 208 -26.27 -7.83 -0.99
C ASP A 208 -26.83 -7.29 -2.31
N HIS A 209 -25.98 -7.26 -3.32
CA HIS A 209 -26.29 -6.71 -4.64
C HIS A 209 -26.64 -7.79 -5.70
N LEU A 210 -26.78 -9.06 -5.30
CA LEU A 210 -27.13 -10.18 -6.21
C LEU A 210 -28.42 -9.93 -7.03
N GLY A 211 -29.40 -9.27 -6.43
CA GLY A 211 -30.67 -8.95 -7.07
C GLY A 211 -30.69 -7.67 -7.90
N GLU A 212 -29.58 -6.95 -7.92
CA GLU A 212 -29.47 -5.66 -8.60
C GLU A 212 -28.88 -5.81 -10.02
N PRO A 213 -29.01 -4.79 -10.88
CA PRO A 213 -28.32 -4.76 -12.17
C PRO A 213 -26.81 -4.96 -11.98
N GLY A 214 -26.22 -5.92 -12.71
CA GLY A 214 -24.82 -6.30 -12.54
C GLY A 214 -24.60 -7.46 -11.57
N GLY A 215 -25.63 -7.91 -10.80
CA GLY A 215 -25.55 -9.10 -9.93
C GLY A 215 -24.48 -9.02 -8.84
N GLY A 216 -24.17 -7.82 -8.37
CA GLY A 216 -23.14 -7.62 -7.36
C GLY A 216 -21.70 -7.78 -7.87
N MET A 217 -21.50 -7.92 -9.17
CA MET A 217 -20.18 -8.03 -9.78
C MET A 217 -19.52 -6.66 -9.90
N VAL A 218 -18.23 -6.59 -9.58
CA VAL A 218 -17.44 -5.35 -9.72
C VAL A 218 -16.61 -5.45 -11.01
N PRO A 219 -16.80 -4.54 -11.98
CA PRO A 219 -15.97 -4.50 -13.17
C PRO A 219 -14.52 -4.21 -12.84
N VAL A 220 -13.58 -4.92 -13.49
CA VAL A 220 -12.12 -4.77 -13.23
C VAL A 220 -11.63 -3.35 -13.57
N ASP A 221 -12.23 -2.71 -14.55
CA ASP A 221 -11.91 -1.33 -14.96
C ASP A 221 -12.37 -0.27 -13.96
N ARG A 222 -13.22 -0.63 -12.99
CA ARG A 222 -13.61 0.24 -11.86
C ARG A 222 -12.66 0.13 -10.67
N VAL A 223 -11.67 -0.76 -10.72
CA VAL A 223 -10.69 -0.91 -9.65
C VAL A 223 -9.70 0.26 -9.67
N ILE A 224 -9.66 1.01 -8.57
CA ILE A 224 -8.75 2.15 -8.39
C ILE A 224 -7.34 1.66 -8.08
N GLY A 225 -7.22 0.59 -7.27
CA GLY A 225 -5.92 0.00 -6.93
C GLY A 225 -6.01 -1.01 -5.79
N ARG A 226 -4.84 -1.57 -5.45
CA ARG A 226 -4.70 -2.53 -4.35
C ARG A 226 -4.22 -1.84 -3.08
N ALA A 227 -4.87 -2.12 -1.94
CA ALA A 227 -4.41 -1.69 -0.64
C ALA A 227 -3.24 -2.60 -0.21
N ASP A 228 -2.02 -2.06 -0.20
CA ASP A 228 -0.82 -2.83 0.11
C ASP A 228 -0.36 -2.68 1.57
N TRP A 229 -0.65 -1.53 2.21
CA TRP A 229 -0.14 -1.21 3.54
C TRP A 229 -1.15 -0.42 4.38
N ILE A 230 -1.18 -0.71 5.70
CA ILE A 230 -1.75 0.20 6.69
C ILE A 230 -0.64 1.18 7.05
N ALA A 231 -0.79 2.47 6.69
CA ALA A 231 0.21 3.50 6.93
C ALA A 231 -0.01 4.25 8.25
N TRP A 232 -1.23 4.30 8.74
CA TRP A 232 -1.60 4.97 9.98
C TRP A 232 -2.77 4.25 10.67
N PRO A 233 -2.81 4.18 12.01
CA PRO A 233 -1.82 4.67 12.99
C PRO A 233 -0.52 3.85 12.96
N VAL A 234 0.59 4.48 13.36
CA VAL A 234 1.94 3.84 13.31
C VAL A 234 2.00 2.52 14.08
N GLY A 235 1.19 2.38 15.14
CA GLY A 235 1.09 1.13 15.91
C GLY A 235 0.43 -0.03 15.15
N ARG A 236 -0.21 0.24 14.01
CA ARG A 236 -0.82 -0.77 13.12
C ARG A 236 -0.10 -0.89 11.77
N TRP A 237 1.06 -0.27 11.65
CA TRP A 237 1.83 -0.32 10.39
C TRP A 237 2.17 -1.76 10.03
N THR A 238 1.59 -2.24 8.93
CA THR A 238 1.80 -3.59 8.41
C THR A 238 1.45 -3.65 6.93
N SER A 239 2.01 -4.61 6.22
CA SER A 239 1.54 -4.98 4.87
C SER A 239 0.26 -5.80 4.98
N LEU A 240 -0.62 -5.61 4.01
CA LEU A 240 -1.80 -6.45 3.87
C LEU A 240 -1.42 -7.73 3.14
N ASP A 241 -1.81 -8.87 3.72
CA ASP A 241 -1.61 -10.16 3.07
C ASP A 241 -2.68 -10.36 1.99
N SER A 242 -2.23 -10.63 0.78
CA SER A 242 -3.08 -10.92 -0.36
C SER A 242 -2.83 -12.36 -0.81
N GLY A 243 -3.85 -13.21 -0.72
CA GLY A 243 -3.86 -14.46 -1.45
C GLY A 243 -3.38 -15.73 -0.74
N ALA A 244 -2.76 -15.69 0.44
CA ALA A 244 -2.33 -16.90 1.15
C ALA A 244 -3.47 -17.91 1.39
N ALA A 245 -4.68 -17.40 1.66
CA ALA A 245 -5.87 -18.23 1.85
C ALA A 245 -6.33 -18.96 0.57
N PHE A 246 -5.93 -18.47 -0.60
CA PHE A 246 -6.34 -18.99 -1.92
C PHE A 246 -5.23 -19.75 -2.64
N ALA A 247 -4.11 -20.04 -1.98
CA ALA A 247 -2.95 -20.68 -2.58
C ALA A 247 -3.26 -22.06 -3.21
N ASP A 248 -4.19 -22.79 -2.62
CA ASP A 248 -4.59 -24.13 -3.09
C ASP A 248 -5.71 -24.08 -4.14
N VAL A 249 -6.27 -22.91 -4.44
CA VAL A 249 -7.35 -22.78 -5.42
C VAL A 249 -6.78 -22.79 -6.84
N PRO A 250 -7.21 -23.72 -7.71
CA PRO A 250 -6.71 -23.80 -9.08
C PRO A 250 -6.94 -22.49 -9.83
N GLN A 251 -5.94 -22.08 -10.62
CA GLN A 251 -6.11 -20.97 -11.56
C GLN A 251 -6.99 -21.46 -12.72
N VAL A 252 -8.08 -20.74 -12.98
CA VAL A 252 -8.86 -20.99 -14.19
C VAL A 252 -8.08 -20.38 -15.37
N PRO A 253 -7.84 -21.16 -16.45
CA PRO A 253 -7.20 -20.59 -17.63
C PRO A 253 -8.04 -19.41 -18.13
N ARG A 254 -7.47 -18.21 -18.12
CA ARG A 254 -8.12 -17.04 -18.71
C ARG A 254 -8.20 -17.29 -20.21
N THR A 255 -9.40 -17.35 -20.75
CA THR A 255 -9.58 -17.37 -22.19
C THR A 255 -8.98 -16.07 -22.75
N PRO A 256 -8.02 -16.11 -23.68
CA PRO A 256 -7.51 -14.88 -24.29
C PRO A 256 -8.70 -14.14 -24.88
N GLY A 257 -8.94 -12.93 -24.41
CA GLY A 257 -10.09 -12.14 -24.82
C GLY A 257 -10.17 -12.09 -26.34
N GLY A 258 -11.27 -12.60 -26.88
CA GLY A 258 -11.59 -12.47 -28.29
C GLY A 258 -11.65 -11.00 -28.61
N GLY A 259 -10.67 -10.52 -29.39
CA GLY A 259 -10.70 -9.17 -29.92
C GLY A 259 -12.00 -8.98 -30.70
N HIS A 260 -12.85 -8.14 -30.20
CA HIS A 260 -13.96 -7.63 -31.00
C HIS A 260 -13.36 -6.72 -32.06
N GLY A 261 -13.37 -7.22 -33.30
CA GLY A 261 -13.10 -6.45 -34.50
C GLY A 261 -14.22 -5.46 -34.81
#